data_478cdd6f477c816bd3511eeb3e0ee16d
#
_entry.id   478cdd6f477c816bd3511eeb3e0ee16d
#
_cell.length_a   1.000
_cell.length_b   1.000
_cell.length_c   1.000
_cell.angle_alpha   90.00
_cell.angle_beta   90.00
_cell.angle_gamma   90.00
#
_symmetry.space_group_name_H-M   'P 1'
#
loop_
_entity.id
_entity.type
_entity.pdbx_description
1 polymer ?
#
loop_
_entity_poly.entity_id
_entity_poly.type
_entity_poly.pdbx_seq_one_letter_code
_entity_poly.pdbx_strand_id
1 'polypeptide(L)'
;MLFRSIPLSFVFPGDIFLIVRILFCINAVKWVGGSPGLIESYSLIIFLLLFIIGVRTFSLFSSTFSILITGSLLSLLYFAFPSPKIMSGSSGKTIYGFLISVLALISGVKFSTTIMLLALPLIDALYVIFYRYITYKPKNILDLMRINDTSHIHHQLLKLNLSSRQILLLETSISLLIGSLAILSTGALRYFALIFGLSTVIAFIVYVNYKAHRKEKQKEGSPESKYSY
;
A
#
# COMPACT_ATOMS: atom_id res chain seq x y z
N MET A 1 6.57 -30.30 19.29
CA MET A 1 7.03 -31.28 18.28
C MET A 1 6.36 -30.93 16.97
N LEU A 2 7.01 -30.15 16.05
CA LEU A 2 6.56 -29.93 14.68
C LEU A 2 7.49 -28.92 13.94
N PHE A 3 8.81 -29.12 14.06
CA PHE A 3 9.68 -28.75 12.95
C PHE A 3 10.01 -30.05 12.20
N ARG A 4 9.04 -30.53 11.43
CA ARG A 4 9.32 -31.49 10.40
C ARG A 4 10.21 -30.75 9.40
N SER A 5 11.47 -31.14 9.35
CA SER A 5 12.44 -30.65 8.37
C SER A 5 11.79 -30.67 7.00
N ILE A 6 11.38 -29.51 6.53
CA ILE A 6 11.01 -29.32 5.12
C ILE A 6 12.32 -29.63 4.38
N PRO A 7 12.39 -30.69 3.57
CA PRO A 7 13.56 -30.89 2.77
C PRO A 7 13.72 -29.64 1.91
N LEU A 8 14.87 -28.99 2.02
CA LEU A 8 15.28 -27.88 1.15
C LEU A 8 15.56 -28.46 -0.26
N SER A 9 14.57 -29.12 -0.85
CA SER A 9 14.56 -29.39 -2.26
C SER A 9 14.02 -28.13 -2.93
N PHE A 10 14.91 -27.34 -3.52
CA PHE A 10 14.53 -26.25 -4.39
C PHE A 10 13.59 -26.77 -5.46
N VAL A 11 12.29 -26.59 -5.28
CA VAL A 11 11.27 -26.91 -6.27
C VAL A 11 11.10 -25.67 -7.14
N PHE A 12 12.02 -25.52 -8.07
CA PHE A 12 11.90 -24.62 -9.20
C PHE A 12 10.55 -24.92 -9.90
N PRO A 13 9.58 -24.05 -9.96
CA PRO A 13 9.49 -22.57 -9.89
C PRO A 13 8.86 -22.01 -8.62
N GLY A 14 8.46 -22.82 -7.64
CA GLY A 14 7.73 -22.39 -6.44
C GLY A 14 8.53 -21.42 -5.57
N ASP A 15 9.84 -21.68 -5.41
CA ASP A 15 10.71 -20.84 -4.60
C ASP A 15 10.90 -19.47 -5.22
N ILE A 16 10.99 -19.38 -6.55
CA ILE A 16 11.06 -18.09 -7.26
C ILE A 16 9.77 -17.30 -7.02
N PHE A 17 8.61 -17.96 -7.11
CA PHE A 17 7.34 -17.29 -6.84
C PHE A 17 7.25 -16.78 -5.40
N LEU A 18 7.77 -17.53 -4.43
CA LEU A 18 7.84 -17.11 -3.02
C LEU A 18 8.68 -15.85 -2.86
N ILE A 19 9.89 -15.86 -3.42
CA ILE A 19 10.80 -14.70 -3.37
C ILE A 19 10.14 -13.47 -4.02
N VAL A 20 9.58 -13.64 -5.21
CA VAL A 20 8.87 -12.57 -5.93
C VAL A 20 7.71 -12.01 -5.09
N ARG A 21 6.93 -12.88 -4.45
CA ARG A 21 5.82 -12.49 -3.57
C ARG A 21 6.31 -11.65 -2.38
N ILE A 22 7.40 -12.06 -1.73
CA ILE A 22 7.98 -11.34 -0.59
C ILE A 22 8.49 -9.97 -1.04
N LEU A 23 9.27 -9.92 -2.12
CA LEU A 23 9.80 -8.68 -2.68
C LEU A 23 8.69 -7.74 -3.13
N PHE A 24 7.63 -8.27 -3.72
CA PHE A 24 6.44 -7.53 -4.11
C PHE A 24 5.80 -6.83 -2.91
N CYS A 25 5.54 -7.55 -1.81
CA CYS A 25 4.94 -6.97 -0.61
C CYS A 25 5.84 -5.90 0.03
N ILE A 26 7.16 -6.17 0.11
CA ILE A 26 8.13 -5.20 0.65
C ILE A 26 8.09 -3.90 -0.17
N ASN A 27 8.17 -4.00 -1.49
CA ASN A 27 8.18 -2.82 -2.34
C ASN A 27 6.82 -2.08 -2.31
N ALA A 28 5.69 -2.78 -2.34
CA ALA A 28 4.38 -2.17 -2.24
C ALA A 28 4.23 -1.33 -0.97
N VAL A 29 4.68 -1.85 0.19
CA VAL A 29 4.64 -1.12 1.46
C VAL A 29 5.65 0.04 1.48
N LYS A 30 6.82 -0.10 0.85
CA LYS A 30 7.81 1.00 0.74
C LYS A 30 7.29 2.18 -0.07
N TRP A 31 6.40 1.95 -1.02
CA TRP A 31 5.79 2.99 -1.86
C TRP A 31 4.69 3.77 -1.14
N VAL A 32 4.19 3.28 0.00
CA VAL A 32 3.27 4.10 0.83
C VAL A 32 3.95 5.42 1.19
N GLY A 33 3.26 6.51 0.89
CA GLY A 33 3.82 7.86 0.92
C GLY A 33 4.29 8.35 2.28
N GLY A 34 4.90 9.53 2.28
CA GLY A 34 5.56 10.16 3.42
C GLY A 34 4.65 11.04 4.30
N SER A 35 3.33 10.97 4.19
CA SER A 35 2.44 11.72 5.10
C SER A 35 2.51 11.15 6.52
N PRO A 36 2.49 12.02 7.56
CA PRO A 36 2.54 11.60 8.96
C PRO A 36 1.47 10.56 9.30
N GLY A 37 1.86 9.45 9.93
CA GLY A 37 0.97 8.39 10.37
C GLY A 37 0.38 7.51 9.27
N LEU A 38 0.63 7.80 7.99
CA LEU A 38 -0.01 7.07 6.88
C LEU A 38 0.46 5.62 6.80
N ILE A 39 1.76 5.37 6.85
CA ILE A 39 2.31 4.01 6.79
C ILE A 39 1.92 3.18 8.01
N GLU A 40 1.90 3.79 9.19
CA GLU A 40 1.50 3.15 10.44
C GLU A 40 0.03 2.74 10.39
N SER A 41 -0.86 3.67 9.98
CA SER A 41 -2.30 3.40 9.86
C SER A 41 -2.60 2.36 8.78
N TYR A 42 -1.93 2.45 7.64
CA TYR A 42 -2.08 1.51 6.55
C TYR A 42 -1.66 0.10 6.95
N SER A 43 -0.46 -0.03 7.54
CA SER A 43 0.04 -1.32 8.03
C SER A 43 -0.82 -1.89 9.14
N LEU A 44 -1.31 -1.05 10.06
CA LEU A 44 -2.22 -1.43 11.13
C LEU A 44 -3.48 -2.09 10.57
N ILE A 45 -4.12 -1.49 9.57
CA ILE A 45 -5.31 -2.06 8.91
C ILE A 45 -4.99 -3.41 8.29
N ILE A 46 -3.87 -3.54 7.59
CA ILE A 46 -3.50 -4.81 6.95
C ILE A 46 -3.27 -5.91 8.00
N PHE A 47 -2.55 -5.61 9.10
CA PHE A 47 -2.32 -6.60 10.15
C PHE A 47 -3.62 -6.95 10.89
N LEU A 48 -4.54 -6.00 11.08
CA LEU A 48 -5.88 -6.29 11.62
C LEU A 48 -6.66 -7.24 10.69
N LEU A 49 -6.62 -7.01 9.38
CA LEU A 49 -7.25 -7.89 8.40
C LEU A 49 -6.58 -9.27 8.35
N LEU A 50 -5.24 -9.35 8.47
CA LEU A 50 -4.52 -10.61 8.59
C LEU A 50 -4.84 -11.35 9.88
N PHE A 51 -5.08 -10.65 10.98
CA PHE A 51 -5.59 -11.25 12.21
C PHE A 51 -6.94 -11.94 11.97
N ILE A 52 -7.89 -11.25 11.34
CA ILE A 52 -9.21 -11.83 11.02
C ILE A 52 -9.07 -13.05 10.09
N ILE A 53 -8.18 -12.98 9.10
CA ILE A 53 -7.88 -14.12 8.23
C ILE A 53 -7.28 -15.26 9.04
N GLY A 54 -6.29 -15.00 9.89
CA GLY A 54 -5.63 -15.99 10.73
C GLY A 54 -6.62 -16.74 11.65
N VAL A 55 -7.58 -16.02 12.23
CA VAL A 55 -8.66 -16.62 13.01
C VAL A 55 -9.55 -17.51 12.14
N ARG A 56 -9.96 -17.04 10.95
CA ARG A 56 -10.82 -17.81 10.02
C ARG A 56 -10.14 -19.04 9.45
N THR A 57 -8.83 -19.02 9.29
CA THR A 57 -8.04 -20.14 8.76
C THR A 57 -7.47 -21.05 9.85
N PHE A 58 -7.83 -20.80 11.12
CA PHE A 58 -7.31 -21.51 12.29
C PHE A 58 -5.77 -21.48 12.39
N SER A 59 -5.13 -20.43 11.83
CA SER A 59 -3.69 -20.23 11.90
C SER A 59 -3.35 -19.45 13.17
N LEU A 60 -3.13 -20.17 14.26
CA LEU A 60 -2.83 -19.58 15.58
C LEU A 60 -1.59 -18.66 15.51
N PHE A 61 -0.53 -19.09 14.81
CA PHE A 61 0.69 -18.30 14.65
C PHE A 61 0.39 -16.97 13.98
N SER A 62 -0.29 -17.00 12.82
CA SER A 62 -0.58 -15.77 12.07
C SER A 62 -1.51 -14.83 12.82
N SER A 63 -2.56 -15.34 13.48
CA SER A 63 -3.48 -14.50 14.26
C SER A 63 -2.77 -13.85 15.44
N THR A 64 -1.99 -14.62 16.22
CA THR A 64 -1.28 -14.07 17.39
C THR A 64 -0.26 -13.01 16.97
N PHE A 65 0.58 -13.28 15.97
CA PHE A 65 1.57 -12.28 15.55
C PHE A 65 0.91 -11.04 14.92
N SER A 66 -0.14 -11.23 14.13
CA SER A 66 -0.85 -10.08 13.53
C SER A 66 -1.46 -9.15 14.58
N ILE A 67 -2.08 -9.68 15.63
CA ILE A 67 -2.68 -8.82 16.66
C ILE A 67 -1.61 -8.13 17.53
N LEU A 68 -0.50 -8.79 17.83
CA LEU A 68 0.63 -8.18 18.54
C LEU A 68 1.24 -7.02 17.74
N ILE A 69 1.45 -7.21 16.42
CA ILE A 69 1.94 -6.14 15.54
C ILE A 69 0.92 -5.01 15.45
N THR A 70 -0.37 -5.32 15.37
CA THR A 70 -1.45 -4.31 15.37
C THR A 70 -1.40 -3.45 16.62
N GLY A 71 -1.25 -4.04 17.80
CA GLY A 71 -1.10 -3.31 19.06
C GLY A 71 0.15 -2.42 19.10
N SER A 72 1.28 -2.93 18.60
CA SER A 72 2.54 -2.17 18.49
C SER A 72 2.41 -0.98 17.54
N LEU A 73 1.75 -1.18 16.39
CA LEU A 73 1.51 -0.11 15.41
C LEU A 73 0.52 0.94 15.92
N LEU A 74 -0.47 0.54 16.71
CA LEU A 74 -1.39 1.47 17.36
C LEU A 74 -0.64 2.41 18.32
N SER A 75 0.28 1.86 19.11
CA SER A 75 1.15 2.64 19.99
C SER A 75 2.07 3.57 19.19
N LEU A 76 2.67 3.08 18.11
CA LEU A 76 3.53 3.88 17.26
C LEU A 76 2.76 5.02 16.57
N LEU A 77 1.53 4.76 16.13
CA LEU A 77 0.67 5.75 15.48
C LEU A 77 0.38 6.94 16.41
N TYR A 78 0.25 6.71 17.71
CA TYR A 78 0.09 7.78 18.69
C TYR A 78 1.25 8.78 18.67
N PHE A 79 2.48 8.32 18.39
CA PHE A 79 3.66 9.18 18.27
C PHE A 79 3.91 9.69 16.84
N ALA A 80 3.35 9.01 15.83
CA ALA A 80 3.54 9.35 14.42
C ALA A 80 2.50 10.36 13.91
N PHE A 81 1.38 10.56 14.63
CA PHE A 81 0.28 11.41 14.18
C PHE A 81 -0.41 12.14 15.34
N PRO A 82 -0.84 13.42 15.18
CA PRO A 82 -0.83 14.25 13.97
C PRO A 82 0.51 14.98 13.72
N SER A 83 1.29 15.23 14.76
CA SER A 83 2.62 15.83 14.69
C SER A 83 3.67 14.75 14.94
N PRO A 84 4.40 14.32 13.90
CA PRO A 84 5.27 13.18 14.00
C PRO A 84 6.48 13.45 14.92
N LYS A 85 6.55 12.72 16.04
CA LYS A 85 7.73 12.64 16.90
C LYS A 85 8.63 11.48 16.49
N ILE A 86 8.00 10.39 16.04
CA ILE A 86 8.66 9.18 15.55
C ILE A 86 7.91 8.73 14.31
N MET A 87 8.62 8.32 13.28
CA MET A 87 8.04 7.78 12.04
C MET A 87 8.75 6.49 11.66
N SER A 88 8.00 5.57 11.05
CA SER A 88 8.59 4.37 10.45
C SER A 88 9.46 4.76 9.26
N GLY A 89 10.77 4.58 9.41
CA GLY A 89 11.72 4.78 8.32
C GLY A 89 11.65 3.67 7.27
N SER A 90 12.58 3.70 6.31
CA SER A 90 12.69 2.68 5.25
C SER A 90 12.81 1.25 5.81
N SER A 91 13.55 1.07 6.92
CA SER A 91 13.70 -0.22 7.60
C SER A 91 12.36 -0.72 8.15
N GLY A 92 11.57 0.14 8.83
CA GLY A 92 10.25 -0.23 9.33
C GLY A 92 9.31 -0.66 8.21
N LYS A 93 9.24 0.10 7.11
CA LYS A 93 8.47 -0.26 5.92
C LYS A 93 8.87 -1.62 5.34
N THR A 94 10.17 -1.92 5.29
CA THR A 94 10.68 -3.20 4.82
C THR A 94 10.22 -4.35 5.72
N ILE A 95 10.31 -4.18 7.05
CA ILE A 95 9.85 -5.17 8.02
C ILE A 95 8.35 -5.41 7.89
N TYR A 96 7.54 -4.36 7.78
CA TYR A 96 6.08 -4.51 7.62
C TYR A 96 5.73 -5.28 6.35
N GLY A 97 6.33 -4.93 5.21
CA GLY A 97 6.09 -5.64 3.94
C GLY A 97 6.51 -7.11 3.99
N PHE A 98 7.65 -7.42 4.62
CA PHE A 98 8.10 -8.79 4.85
C PHE A 98 7.10 -9.57 5.71
N LEU A 99 6.72 -9.02 6.89
CA LEU A 99 5.79 -9.66 7.81
C LEU A 99 4.41 -9.86 7.21
N ILE A 100 3.89 -8.89 6.44
CA ILE A 100 2.63 -9.03 5.69
C ILE A 100 2.70 -10.23 4.75
N SER A 101 3.78 -10.36 3.98
CA SER A 101 3.94 -11.48 3.06
C SER A 101 4.00 -12.82 3.79
N VAL A 102 4.83 -12.92 4.84
CA VAL A 102 5.04 -14.15 5.61
C VAL A 102 3.76 -14.60 6.32
N LEU A 103 3.08 -13.67 7.04
CA LEU A 103 1.85 -14.00 7.77
C LEU A 103 0.70 -14.36 6.82
N ALA A 104 0.59 -13.66 5.68
CA ALA A 104 -0.36 -14.03 4.64
C ALA A 104 -0.09 -15.43 4.06
N LEU A 105 1.19 -15.79 3.90
CA LEU A 105 1.58 -17.12 3.41
C LEU A 105 1.24 -18.21 4.42
N ILE A 106 1.61 -18.01 5.68
CA ILE A 106 1.35 -18.97 6.78
C ILE A 106 -0.15 -19.18 6.97
N SER A 107 -0.96 -18.12 6.78
CA SER A 107 -2.43 -18.22 6.81
C SER A 107 -3.03 -18.92 5.58
N GLY A 108 -2.23 -19.37 4.61
CA GLY A 108 -2.73 -19.96 3.36
C GLY A 108 -3.47 -18.99 2.45
N VAL A 109 -3.23 -17.68 2.61
CA VAL A 109 -3.90 -16.63 1.82
C VAL A 109 -3.43 -16.69 0.37
N LYS A 110 -4.39 -16.72 -0.55
CA LYS A 110 -4.09 -16.65 -1.99
C LYS A 110 -3.41 -15.32 -2.34
N PHE A 111 -2.51 -15.35 -3.32
CA PHE A 111 -1.77 -14.15 -3.73
C PHE A 111 -2.70 -13.01 -4.19
N SER A 112 -3.83 -13.33 -4.83
CA SER A 112 -4.86 -12.35 -5.19
C SER A 112 -5.40 -11.55 -4.01
N THR A 113 -5.63 -12.19 -2.86
CA THR A 113 -6.05 -11.52 -1.63
C THR A 113 -4.95 -10.59 -1.12
N THR A 114 -3.68 -11.02 -1.17
CA THR A 114 -2.53 -10.17 -0.79
C THR A 114 -2.42 -8.94 -1.70
N ILE A 115 -2.65 -9.09 -3.01
CA ILE A 115 -2.71 -7.96 -3.96
C ILE A 115 -3.82 -6.98 -3.56
N MET A 116 -5.01 -7.47 -3.19
CA MET A 116 -6.11 -6.60 -2.76
C MET A 116 -5.80 -5.85 -1.46
N LEU A 117 -5.14 -6.49 -0.50
CA LEU A 117 -4.69 -5.82 0.74
C LEU A 117 -3.71 -4.69 0.45
N LEU A 118 -2.90 -4.80 -0.59
CA LEU A 118 -1.89 -3.84 -1.01
C LEU A 118 -2.32 -3.03 -2.25
N ALA A 119 -3.61 -3.06 -2.64
CA ALA A 119 -4.08 -2.51 -3.91
C ALA A 119 -3.77 -1.02 -4.05
N LEU A 120 -4.04 -0.21 -3.00
CA LEU A 120 -3.87 1.24 -3.08
C LEU A 120 -2.40 1.63 -3.35
N PRO A 121 -1.40 1.25 -2.52
CA PRO A 121 -0.01 1.62 -2.78
C PRO A 121 0.56 0.98 -4.06
N LEU A 122 0.09 -0.21 -4.41
CA LEU A 122 0.52 -0.87 -5.64
C LEU A 122 0.11 -0.08 -6.87
N ILE A 123 -1.17 0.29 -6.95
CA ILE A 123 -1.71 1.02 -8.11
C ILE A 123 -1.16 2.45 -8.14
N ASP A 124 -1.00 3.11 -6.98
CA ASP A 124 -0.36 4.42 -6.91
C ASP A 124 1.06 4.37 -7.47
N ALA A 125 1.86 3.39 -7.04
CA ALA A 125 3.22 3.23 -7.55
C ALA A 125 3.26 2.92 -9.06
N LEU A 126 2.39 2.04 -9.56
CA LEU A 126 2.29 1.73 -10.98
C LEU A 126 1.88 2.97 -11.79
N TYR A 127 0.92 3.75 -11.28
CA TYR A 127 0.53 5.01 -11.89
C TYR A 127 1.69 5.99 -11.98
N VAL A 128 2.45 6.17 -10.88
CA VAL A 128 3.61 7.08 -10.84
C VAL A 128 4.70 6.62 -11.81
N ILE A 129 5.01 5.33 -11.86
CA ILE A 129 5.99 4.77 -12.81
C ILE A 129 5.55 5.06 -14.24
N PHE A 130 4.28 4.80 -14.56
CA PHE A 130 3.73 5.03 -15.89
C PHE A 130 3.72 6.51 -16.26
N TYR A 131 3.31 7.37 -15.34
CA TYR A 131 3.33 8.82 -15.50
C TYR A 131 4.75 9.35 -15.77
N ARG A 132 5.73 8.91 -14.98
CA ARG A 132 7.14 9.29 -15.16
C ARG A 132 7.69 8.84 -16.51
N TYR A 133 7.34 7.63 -16.92
CA TYR A 133 7.79 7.08 -18.20
C TYR A 133 7.30 7.92 -19.38
N ILE A 134 6.04 8.33 -19.38
CA ILE A 134 5.44 9.13 -20.46
C ILE A 134 5.95 10.58 -20.41
N THR A 135 6.03 11.17 -19.23
CA THR A 135 6.31 12.61 -19.07
C THR A 135 7.79 12.93 -19.25
N TYR A 136 8.67 12.15 -18.61
CA TYR A 136 10.10 12.44 -18.56
C TYR A 136 10.93 11.64 -19.58
N LYS A 137 10.35 10.60 -20.19
CA LYS A 137 10.99 9.74 -21.21
C LYS A 137 12.41 9.30 -20.81
N PRO A 138 12.59 8.69 -19.64
CA PRO A 138 13.90 8.31 -19.14
C PRO A 138 14.57 7.30 -20.08
N LYS A 139 15.89 7.40 -20.24
CA LYS A 139 16.66 6.48 -21.10
C LYS A 139 16.83 5.09 -20.46
N ASN A 140 16.87 5.02 -19.14
CA ASN A 140 17.12 3.79 -18.39
C ASN A 140 16.17 3.69 -17.18
N ILE A 141 15.99 2.47 -16.66
CA ILE A 141 15.21 2.22 -15.44
C ILE A 141 15.80 2.96 -14.22
N LEU A 142 17.13 3.09 -14.14
CA LEU A 142 17.78 3.83 -13.07
C LEU A 142 17.44 5.33 -13.10
N ASP A 143 17.37 5.92 -14.30
CA ASP A 143 16.96 7.31 -14.45
C ASP A 143 15.50 7.50 -14.01
N LEU A 144 14.61 6.55 -14.37
CA LEU A 144 13.22 6.54 -13.94
C LEU A 144 13.09 6.54 -12.40
N MET A 145 13.92 5.75 -11.72
CA MET A 145 13.88 5.64 -10.26
C MET A 145 14.46 6.87 -9.54
N ARG A 146 15.33 7.64 -10.19
CA ARG A 146 15.94 8.87 -9.65
C ARG A 146 15.03 10.09 -9.75
N ILE A 147 13.96 10.02 -10.58
CA ILE A 147 13.02 11.12 -10.70
C ILE A 147 12.33 11.33 -9.35
N ASN A 148 12.54 12.49 -8.77
CA ASN A 148 11.85 12.91 -7.56
C ASN A 148 10.75 13.90 -7.96
N ASP A 149 9.50 13.44 -7.90
CA ASP A 149 8.33 14.24 -8.24
C ASP A 149 7.23 14.09 -7.19
N THR A 150 6.20 14.91 -7.31
CA THR A 150 5.04 14.92 -6.41
C THR A 150 3.84 14.18 -7.01
N SER A 151 4.05 13.16 -7.85
CA SER A 151 2.98 12.43 -8.56
C SER A 151 2.20 11.46 -7.69
N HIS A 152 2.74 11.06 -6.53
CA HIS A 152 2.05 10.16 -5.60
C HIS A 152 0.72 10.73 -5.11
N ILE A 153 -0.27 9.84 -4.90
CA ILE A 153 -1.65 10.22 -4.57
C ILE A 153 -1.76 11.17 -3.37
N HIS A 154 -1.02 10.94 -2.30
CA HIS A 154 -1.05 11.80 -1.11
C HIS A 154 -0.60 13.24 -1.41
N HIS A 155 0.36 13.45 -2.32
CA HIS A 155 0.75 14.78 -2.78
C HIS A 155 -0.34 15.44 -3.62
N GLN A 156 -1.02 14.67 -4.47
CA GLN A 156 -2.13 15.18 -5.29
C GLN A 156 -3.32 15.58 -4.41
N LEU A 157 -3.59 14.81 -3.35
CA LEU A 157 -4.63 15.13 -2.37
C LEU A 157 -4.29 16.42 -1.58
N LEU A 158 -3.02 16.64 -1.23
CA LEU A 158 -2.56 17.91 -0.65
C LEU A 158 -2.79 19.09 -1.60
N LYS A 159 -2.52 18.94 -2.90
CA LYS A 159 -2.81 19.98 -3.91
C LYS A 159 -4.30 20.30 -4.01
N LEU A 160 -5.17 19.36 -3.68
CA LEU A 160 -6.62 19.56 -3.58
C LEU A 160 -7.06 20.25 -2.28
N ASN A 161 -6.10 20.66 -1.42
CA ASN A 161 -6.30 21.30 -0.12
C ASN A 161 -6.89 20.37 0.95
N LEU A 162 -6.70 19.05 0.84
CA LEU A 162 -7.03 18.15 1.94
C LEU A 162 -5.95 18.23 3.03
N SER A 163 -6.39 18.22 4.28
CA SER A 163 -5.46 18.12 5.42
C SER A 163 -4.87 16.72 5.54
N SER A 164 -3.70 16.59 6.19
CA SER A 164 -3.07 15.28 6.43
C SER A 164 -4.01 14.29 7.12
N ARG A 165 -4.91 14.78 8.00
CA ARG A 165 -5.94 13.94 8.65
C ARG A 165 -6.95 13.38 7.66
N GLN A 166 -7.43 14.23 6.74
CA GLN A 166 -8.39 13.81 5.71
C GLN A 166 -7.77 12.81 4.74
N ILE A 167 -6.51 13.03 4.36
CA ILE A 167 -5.75 12.12 3.49
C ILE A 167 -5.60 10.75 4.17
N LEU A 168 -5.14 10.74 5.43
CA LEU A 168 -4.98 9.52 6.20
C LEU A 168 -6.30 8.74 6.30
N LEU A 169 -7.40 9.41 6.70
CA LEU A 169 -8.71 8.78 6.82
C LEU A 169 -9.21 8.25 5.47
N LEU A 170 -9.03 9.01 4.39
CA LEU A 170 -9.49 8.62 3.06
C LEU A 170 -8.73 7.40 2.54
N GLU A 171 -7.40 7.42 2.55
CA GLU A 171 -6.58 6.32 2.03
C GLU A 171 -6.74 5.04 2.87
N THR A 172 -6.79 5.18 4.21
CA THR A 172 -6.98 4.03 5.10
C THR A 172 -8.40 3.46 5.00
N SER A 173 -9.42 4.30 4.80
CA SER A 173 -10.80 3.82 4.58
C SER A 173 -10.93 3.04 3.29
N ILE A 174 -10.33 3.51 2.20
CA ILE A 174 -10.32 2.78 0.92
C ILE A 174 -9.62 1.43 1.09
N SER A 175 -8.47 1.41 1.77
CA SER A 175 -7.72 0.18 2.02
C SER A 175 -8.50 -0.81 2.88
N LEU A 176 -9.21 -0.32 3.90
CA LEU A 176 -10.08 -1.14 4.74
C LEU A 176 -11.24 -1.74 3.94
N LEU A 177 -11.91 -0.95 3.10
CA LEU A 177 -13.03 -1.42 2.28
C LEU A 177 -12.59 -2.50 1.30
N ILE A 178 -11.49 -2.27 0.57
CA ILE A 178 -10.99 -3.24 -0.41
C ILE A 178 -10.43 -4.50 0.27
N GLY A 179 -9.72 -4.33 1.39
CA GLY A 179 -9.23 -5.45 2.17
C GLY A 179 -10.36 -6.28 2.79
N SER A 180 -11.44 -5.64 3.26
CA SER A 180 -12.63 -6.34 3.74
C SER A 180 -13.33 -7.11 2.62
N LEU A 181 -13.45 -6.51 1.43
CA LEU A 181 -13.97 -7.18 0.24
C LEU A 181 -13.12 -8.42 -0.12
N ALA A 182 -11.80 -8.33 0.02
CA ALA A 182 -10.89 -9.44 -0.22
C ALA A 182 -11.10 -10.62 0.75
N ILE A 183 -11.45 -10.34 2.00
CA ILE A 183 -11.69 -11.35 3.04
C ILE A 183 -13.08 -11.98 2.87
N LEU A 184 -14.08 -11.19 2.51
CA LEU A 184 -15.46 -11.65 2.38
C LEU A 184 -15.68 -12.46 1.09
N SER A 185 -14.88 -12.23 0.06
CA SER A 185 -15.03 -12.92 -1.23
C SER A 185 -14.40 -14.31 -1.21
N THR A 186 -15.17 -15.33 -1.62
CA THR A 186 -14.74 -16.72 -1.71
C THR A 186 -14.98 -17.30 -3.11
N GLY A 187 -14.34 -18.38 -3.45
CA GLY A 187 -14.54 -19.07 -4.74
C GLY A 187 -14.33 -18.15 -5.95
N ALA A 188 -15.28 -18.19 -6.90
CA ALA A 188 -15.26 -17.37 -8.11
C ALA A 188 -15.48 -15.88 -7.83
N LEU A 189 -16.26 -15.53 -6.78
CA LEU A 189 -16.51 -14.15 -6.38
C LEU A 189 -15.22 -13.38 -6.05
N ARG A 190 -14.15 -14.07 -5.66
CA ARG A 190 -12.85 -13.46 -5.39
C ARG A 190 -12.24 -12.81 -6.63
N TYR A 191 -12.40 -13.38 -7.80
CA TYR A 191 -11.86 -12.80 -9.03
C TYR A 191 -12.66 -11.55 -9.43
N PHE A 192 -13.97 -11.57 -9.26
CA PHE A 192 -14.81 -10.39 -9.45
C PHE A 192 -14.46 -9.29 -8.45
N ALA A 193 -14.29 -9.63 -7.18
CA ALA A 193 -13.88 -8.70 -6.13
C ALA A 193 -12.48 -8.10 -6.41
N LEU A 194 -11.55 -8.90 -6.92
CA LEU A 194 -10.22 -8.43 -7.32
C LEU A 194 -10.32 -7.41 -8.45
N ILE A 195 -11.02 -7.74 -9.53
CA ILE A 195 -11.18 -6.85 -10.69
C ILE A 195 -11.91 -5.57 -10.26
N PHE A 196 -13.01 -5.70 -9.52
CA PHE A 196 -13.77 -4.56 -9.02
C PHE A 196 -12.96 -3.67 -8.08
N GLY A 197 -12.24 -4.26 -7.11
CA GLY A 197 -11.39 -3.53 -6.16
C GLY A 197 -10.27 -2.79 -6.86
N LEU A 198 -9.54 -3.44 -7.78
CA LEU A 198 -8.46 -2.80 -8.53
C LEU A 198 -8.99 -1.69 -9.45
N SER A 199 -10.10 -1.92 -10.17
CA SER A 199 -10.70 -0.90 -11.04
C SER A 199 -11.19 0.31 -10.25
N THR A 200 -11.74 0.11 -9.05
CA THR A 200 -12.14 1.21 -8.16
C THR A 200 -10.96 2.04 -7.71
N VAL A 201 -9.83 1.42 -7.33
CA VAL A 201 -8.61 2.15 -6.95
C VAL A 201 -8.02 2.89 -8.15
N ILE A 202 -7.99 2.26 -9.34
CA ILE A 202 -7.50 2.91 -10.56
C ILE A 202 -8.37 4.15 -10.87
N ALA A 203 -9.69 4.00 -10.86
CA ALA A 203 -10.60 5.11 -11.11
C ALA A 203 -10.41 6.26 -10.10
N PHE A 204 -10.23 5.92 -8.82
CA PHE A 204 -9.96 6.88 -7.77
C PHE A 204 -8.66 7.65 -8.02
N ILE A 205 -7.55 6.96 -8.28
CA ILE A 205 -6.24 7.58 -8.53
C ILE A 205 -6.28 8.48 -9.77
N VAL A 206 -6.87 8.00 -10.86
CA VAL A 206 -7.01 8.78 -12.10
C VAL A 206 -7.86 10.04 -11.86
N TYR A 207 -8.98 9.90 -11.14
CA TYR A 207 -9.85 11.03 -10.81
C TYR A 207 -9.13 12.10 -9.97
N VAL A 208 -8.42 11.69 -8.93
CA VAL A 208 -7.67 12.61 -8.05
C VAL A 208 -6.60 13.35 -8.84
N ASN A 209 -5.82 12.64 -9.66
CA ASN A 209 -4.78 13.25 -10.49
C ASN A 209 -5.38 14.22 -11.53
N TYR A 210 -6.45 13.84 -12.21
CA TYR A 210 -7.16 14.71 -13.15
C TYR A 210 -7.61 16.01 -12.47
N LYS A 211 -8.24 15.91 -11.30
CA LYS A 211 -8.72 17.06 -10.55
C LYS A 211 -7.60 17.96 -10.04
N ALA A 212 -6.49 17.38 -9.60
CA ALA A 212 -5.30 18.11 -9.14
C ALA A 212 -4.67 18.90 -10.29
N HIS A 213 -4.46 18.27 -11.46
CA HIS A 213 -3.93 18.93 -12.66
C HIS A 213 -4.84 20.06 -13.16
N ARG A 214 -6.16 19.85 -13.12
CA ARG A 214 -7.12 20.90 -13.51
C ARG A 214 -7.01 22.12 -12.60
N LYS A 215 -6.84 21.91 -11.29
CA LYS A 215 -6.69 22.97 -10.30
C LYS A 215 -5.39 23.76 -10.48
N GLU A 216 -4.29 23.08 -10.82
CA GLU A 216 -3.00 23.72 -11.12
C GLU A 216 -3.12 24.66 -12.34
N LYS A 217 -3.69 24.16 -13.44
CA LYS A 217 -3.91 24.99 -14.65
C LYS A 217 -4.79 26.20 -14.40
N GLN A 218 -5.78 26.10 -13.51
CA GLN A 218 -6.61 27.24 -13.15
C GLN A 218 -5.84 28.30 -12.35
N LYS A 219 -4.90 27.90 -11.49
CA LYS A 219 -4.02 28.81 -10.76
C LYS A 219 -3.01 29.53 -11.67
N GLU A 220 -2.43 28.81 -12.63
CA GLU A 220 -1.49 29.40 -13.61
C GLU A 220 -2.17 30.41 -14.55
N GLY A 221 -3.45 30.20 -14.86
CA GLY A 221 -4.24 31.10 -15.72
C GLY A 221 -4.87 32.29 -14.98
N SER A 222 -4.71 32.38 -13.65
CA SER A 222 -5.26 33.50 -12.89
C SER A 222 -4.35 34.74 -12.95
N PRO A 223 -4.90 36.00 -13.04
CA PRO A 223 -4.09 37.22 -13.15
C PRO A 223 -3.12 37.47 -11.98
N GLU A 224 -3.38 36.85 -10.82
CA GLU A 224 -2.52 36.99 -9.62
C GLU A 224 -1.13 36.31 -9.78
N SER A 225 -0.97 35.36 -10.70
CA SER A 225 0.34 34.73 -10.93
C SER A 225 1.33 35.62 -11.67
N LYS A 226 0.87 36.75 -12.25
CA LYS A 226 1.71 37.71 -13.00
C LYS A 226 2.41 38.74 -12.13
N TYR A 227 2.14 38.82 -10.82
CA TYR A 227 2.66 39.86 -9.92
C TYR A 227 3.50 39.35 -8.75
N SER A 228 3.86 38.05 -8.73
CA SER A 228 4.81 37.49 -7.75
C SER A 228 6.21 37.40 -8.36
N TYR A 229 6.95 38.49 -8.29
CA TYR A 229 8.40 38.54 -8.44
C TYR A 229 8.99 39.06 -7.12
#